data_4896359420f4d91bd62e864317c10045
#
_entry.id   4896359420f4d91bd62e864317c10045
#
_cell.length_a   1.000
_cell.length_b   1.000
_cell.length_c   1.000
_cell.angle_alpha   90.00
_cell.angle_beta   90.00
_cell.angle_gamma   90.00
#
_symmetry.space_group_name_H-M   'P 1'
#
loop_
_entity.id
_entity.type
_entity.pdbx_description
1 polymer ?
#
loop_
_entity_poly.entity_id
_entity_poly.type
_entity_poly.pdbx_seq_one_letter_code
_entity_poly.pdbx_strand_id
1 'polypeptide(L)'
;MNGWKFSTGINGMWQQSINKGSEFLIPAYHLFDYGVFATVSKEIGKLNLSGGIRYDHRHLHSEALREEDDAESNDSGLNDSFRFQAFKRSFEGVTGSIGLAYEILPDFNLKLNLARGFRAPNISELSSNGVHEGTQRYELGNTSLKPENSWQFDLGLDYSSPIISAELSLFANRINHYIYSEKLADENNQPVLIDDTPAYQFTSGDARILGGEASIDIHPVEHLHIGNTFSYVNSVQLHQPSESKYLPFTPAPRWVSDVRYEFVCDGKTFDHLFVKLQMDCN
;
A
#
# COMPACT_ATOMS: atom_id res chain seq x y z
N MET A 1 33.39 0.36 -20.11
CA MET A 1 32.55 -0.50 -19.24
C MET A 1 31.32 -0.87 -20.04
N ASN A 2 30.98 -2.15 -20.17
CA ASN A 2 30.00 -2.68 -21.13
C ASN A 2 28.52 -2.36 -20.81
N GLY A 3 28.15 -1.08 -20.64
CA GLY A 3 26.75 -0.68 -20.49
C GLY A 3 26.07 -1.07 -19.15
N TRP A 4 26.82 -1.60 -18.20
CA TRP A 4 26.32 -1.87 -16.86
C TRP A 4 26.27 -0.59 -16.02
N LYS A 5 25.12 -0.35 -15.36
CA LYS A 5 24.94 0.70 -14.35
C LYS A 5 24.73 0.04 -13.00
N PHE A 6 25.53 0.42 -12.01
CA PHE A 6 25.43 -0.09 -10.63
C PHE A 6 25.18 1.08 -9.68
N SER A 7 24.31 0.87 -8.72
CA SER A 7 24.10 1.79 -7.59
C SER A 7 24.05 1.00 -6.30
N THR A 8 24.65 1.54 -5.26
CA THR A 8 24.57 0.98 -3.91
C THR A 8 24.45 2.10 -2.89
N GLY A 9 23.81 1.83 -1.77
CA GLY A 9 23.63 2.83 -0.74
C GLY A 9 23.21 2.24 0.58
N ILE A 10 23.26 3.08 1.58
CA ILE A 10 22.76 2.84 2.93
C ILE A 10 21.80 3.95 3.30
N ASN A 11 20.81 3.64 4.10
CA ASN A 11 19.93 4.63 4.72
C ASN A 11 19.68 4.29 6.18
N GLY A 12 19.31 5.28 6.96
CA GLY A 12 18.88 5.12 8.33
C GLY A 12 17.87 6.17 8.72
N MET A 13 17.01 5.83 9.67
CA MET A 13 16.04 6.73 10.27
C MET A 13 15.98 6.47 11.76
N TRP A 14 16.00 7.54 12.55
CA TRP A 14 15.67 7.50 13.96
C TRP A 14 14.44 8.35 14.22
N GLN A 15 13.51 7.82 14.99
CA GLN A 15 12.26 8.50 15.35
C GLN A 15 11.99 8.29 16.83
N GLN A 16 11.54 9.35 17.48
CA GLN A 16 11.03 9.34 18.85
C GLN A 16 9.65 9.98 18.87
N SER A 17 8.73 9.36 19.61
CA SER A 17 7.42 9.94 19.95
C SER A 17 7.28 10.00 21.46
N ILE A 18 6.87 11.15 21.96
CA ILE A 18 6.63 11.39 23.38
C ILE A 18 5.18 11.81 23.53
N ASN A 19 4.45 11.13 24.40
CA ASN A 19 3.07 11.44 24.68
C ASN A 19 2.98 12.70 25.55
N LYS A 20 2.10 13.64 25.15
CA LYS A 20 1.82 14.88 25.88
C LYS A 20 0.30 15.09 25.85
N GLY A 21 -0.33 15.18 27.02
CA GLY A 21 -1.77 15.32 27.13
C GLY A 21 -2.36 14.29 28.07
N SER A 22 -3.67 14.08 27.99
CA SER A 22 -4.43 13.17 28.87
C SER A 22 -4.88 11.89 28.17
N GLU A 23 -5.08 11.93 26.85
CA GLU A 23 -5.56 10.77 26.09
C GLU A 23 -4.56 10.35 25.03
N PHE A 24 -4.30 9.04 24.96
CA PHE A 24 -3.34 8.46 24.05
C PHE A 24 -3.90 7.20 23.40
N LEU A 25 -3.77 7.12 22.07
CA LEU A 25 -4.09 5.92 21.30
C LEU A 25 -2.90 4.95 21.23
N ILE A 26 -1.68 5.49 21.24
CA ILE A 26 -0.44 4.73 21.15
C ILE A 26 0.54 5.17 22.27
N PRO A 27 1.43 4.28 22.73
CA PRO A 27 2.45 4.63 23.72
C PRO A 27 3.54 5.54 23.14
N ALA A 28 4.32 6.15 24.03
CA ALA A 28 5.60 6.73 23.66
C ALA A 28 6.56 5.64 23.17
N TYR A 29 7.41 5.95 22.17
CA TYR A 29 8.29 4.97 21.57
C TYR A 29 9.55 5.57 20.95
N HIS A 30 10.54 4.71 20.75
CA HIS A 30 11.73 4.95 19.97
C HIS A 30 11.81 3.92 18.84
N LEU A 31 12.13 4.38 17.65
CA LEU A 31 12.27 3.55 16.45
C LEU A 31 13.60 3.87 15.77
N PHE A 32 14.30 2.83 15.38
CA PHE A 32 15.52 2.92 14.58
C PHE A 32 15.45 1.95 13.41
N ASP A 33 15.53 2.50 12.20
CA ASP A 33 15.58 1.75 10.94
C ASP A 33 16.94 1.93 10.30
N TYR A 34 17.48 0.85 9.73
CA TYR A 34 18.58 0.94 8.79
C TYR A 34 18.40 -0.05 7.65
N GLY A 35 18.95 0.29 6.50
CA GLY A 35 18.90 -0.56 5.33
C GLY A 35 20.08 -0.35 4.40
N VAL A 36 20.43 -1.41 3.68
CA VAL A 36 21.46 -1.42 2.65
C VAL A 36 20.88 -1.96 1.35
N PHE A 37 21.27 -1.39 0.22
CA PHE A 37 20.76 -1.83 -1.06
C PHE A 37 21.83 -1.81 -2.17
N ALA A 38 21.58 -2.61 -3.18
CA ALA A 38 22.30 -2.59 -4.44
C ALA A 38 21.32 -2.76 -5.59
N THR A 39 21.56 -2.01 -6.68
CA THR A 39 20.80 -2.14 -7.93
C THR A 39 21.76 -2.29 -9.10
N VAL A 40 21.29 -2.96 -10.13
CA VAL A 40 22.02 -3.15 -11.39
C VAL A 40 21.06 -2.99 -12.55
N SER A 41 21.52 -2.38 -13.62
CA SER A 41 20.80 -2.35 -14.88
C SER A 41 21.74 -2.46 -16.08
N LYS A 42 21.21 -2.96 -17.19
CA LYS A 42 21.93 -3.11 -18.45
C LYS A 42 20.99 -2.99 -19.63
N GLU A 43 21.44 -2.27 -20.64
CA GLU A 43 20.81 -2.18 -21.94
C GLU A 43 21.59 -3.06 -22.95
N ILE A 44 20.87 -3.95 -23.65
CA ILE A 44 21.42 -4.87 -24.65
C ILE A 44 20.57 -4.77 -25.92
N GLY A 45 20.91 -3.87 -26.82
CA GLY A 45 20.10 -3.60 -28.00
C GLY A 45 18.69 -3.14 -27.60
N LYS A 46 17.67 -3.94 -27.94
CA LYS A 46 16.24 -3.69 -27.61
C LYS A 46 15.81 -4.18 -26.22
N LEU A 47 16.71 -4.81 -25.47
CA LEU A 47 16.43 -5.38 -24.16
C LEU A 47 17.02 -4.52 -23.05
N ASN A 48 16.20 -4.09 -22.11
CA ASN A 48 16.60 -3.46 -20.86
C ASN A 48 16.36 -4.42 -19.71
N LEU A 49 17.42 -4.75 -18.97
CA LEU A 49 17.39 -5.57 -17.77
C LEU A 49 17.67 -4.71 -16.56
N SER A 50 16.92 -4.93 -15.49
CA SER A 50 17.13 -4.27 -14.21
C SER A 50 16.92 -5.25 -13.06
N GLY A 51 17.61 -5.02 -11.95
CA GLY A 51 17.42 -5.80 -10.74
C GLY A 51 17.95 -5.04 -9.53
N GLY A 52 17.43 -5.39 -8.38
CA GLY A 52 17.85 -4.80 -7.11
C GLY A 52 17.56 -5.70 -5.95
N ILE A 53 18.35 -5.56 -4.90
CA ILE A 53 18.18 -6.22 -3.62
C ILE A 53 18.41 -5.22 -2.51
N ARG A 54 17.63 -5.35 -1.44
CA ARG A 54 17.74 -4.52 -0.26
C ARG A 54 17.47 -5.34 0.99
N TYR A 55 18.26 -5.12 2.03
CA TYR A 55 18.02 -5.59 3.38
C TYR A 55 17.60 -4.42 4.26
N ASP A 56 16.55 -4.59 5.05
CA ASP A 56 16.04 -3.63 6.02
C ASP A 56 15.96 -4.26 7.40
N HIS A 57 16.32 -3.46 8.41
CA HIS A 57 16.16 -3.81 9.81
C HIS A 57 15.48 -2.66 10.55
N ARG A 58 14.43 -2.98 11.31
CA ARG A 58 13.72 -2.07 12.21
C ARG A 58 13.86 -2.52 13.63
N HIS A 59 14.25 -1.63 14.51
CA HIS A 59 14.19 -1.83 15.96
C HIS A 59 13.18 -0.85 16.56
N LEU A 60 12.20 -1.37 17.29
CA LEU A 60 11.15 -0.62 17.96
C LEU A 60 11.17 -0.91 19.46
N HIS A 61 11.17 0.15 20.25
CA HIS A 61 11.02 0.11 21.71
C HIS A 61 9.82 0.98 22.10
N SER A 62 8.79 0.38 22.68
CA SER A 62 7.63 1.03 23.26
C SER A 62 7.82 1.21 24.76
N GLU A 63 7.43 2.36 25.29
CA GLU A 63 7.44 2.65 26.71
C GLU A 63 6.15 2.19 27.40
N ALA A 64 6.21 1.87 28.70
CA ALA A 64 5.03 1.59 29.48
C ALA A 64 4.35 2.89 29.90
N LEU A 65 3.01 2.86 29.95
CA LEU A 65 2.20 3.90 30.57
C LEU A 65 1.20 3.23 31.52
N ARG A 66 1.19 3.66 32.79
CA ARG A 66 0.20 3.23 33.76
C ARG A 66 -1.10 3.99 33.56
N GLU A 67 -2.23 3.37 33.87
CA GLU A 67 -3.48 4.07 34.09
C GLU A 67 -3.35 4.91 35.37
N GLU A 68 -3.68 6.19 35.30
CA GLU A 68 -3.85 6.99 36.50
C GLU A 68 -5.18 6.55 37.12
N ASP A 69 -5.10 5.84 38.27
CA ASP A 69 -6.30 5.60 39.09
C ASP A 69 -6.87 6.95 39.51
N ASP A 70 -8.14 7.20 39.17
CA ASP A 70 -8.88 8.30 39.80
C ASP A 70 -8.78 8.14 41.32
N ALA A 71 -8.15 9.09 41.98
CA ALA A 71 -7.68 9.05 43.34
C ALA A 71 -8.79 8.97 44.44
N GLU A 72 -9.95 8.37 44.15
CA GLU A 72 -11.04 8.19 45.09
C GLU A 72 -11.39 6.75 45.49
N SER A 73 -10.73 5.72 44.95
CA SER A 73 -10.95 4.35 45.44
C SER A 73 -9.90 3.97 46.49
N ASN A 74 -10.27 4.14 47.76
CA ASN A 74 -9.54 3.66 48.93
C ASN A 74 -9.58 2.12 49.05
N ASP A 75 -9.40 1.38 47.99
CA ASP A 75 -9.22 -0.06 48.06
C ASP A 75 -7.75 -0.42 47.76
N SER A 76 -7.08 -0.89 48.80
CA SER A 76 -5.68 -1.28 48.86
C SER A 76 -5.38 -2.59 48.12
N GLY A 77 -5.96 -2.80 46.94
CA GLY A 77 -5.63 -3.85 46.00
C GLY A 77 -4.81 -3.25 44.87
N LEU A 78 -3.50 -3.56 44.85
CA LEU A 78 -2.59 -3.26 43.77
C LEU A 78 -3.05 -3.84 42.42
N ASN A 79 -4.07 -3.24 41.79
CA ASN A 79 -4.31 -3.42 40.37
C ASN A 79 -3.35 -2.51 39.62
N ASP A 80 -2.17 -3.02 39.37
CA ASP A 80 -1.10 -2.38 38.58
C ASP A 80 -1.50 -2.46 37.10
N SER A 81 -2.59 -1.76 36.71
CA SER A 81 -3.11 -1.78 35.35
C SER A 81 -2.27 -0.84 34.48
N PHE A 82 -1.65 -1.41 33.46
CA PHE A 82 -0.95 -0.65 32.44
C PHE A 82 -1.90 -0.40 31.27
N ARG A 83 -2.08 0.86 30.89
CA ARG A 83 -2.70 1.20 29.61
C ARG A 83 -1.86 0.71 28.45
N PHE A 84 -0.53 0.88 28.54
CA PHE A 84 0.43 0.32 27.61
C PHE A 84 1.53 -0.42 28.33
N GLN A 85 1.81 -1.64 27.90
CA GLN A 85 2.96 -2.40 28.38
C GLN A 85 4.20 -2.07 27.53
N ALA A 86 5.36 -1.96 28.20
CA ALA A 86 6.62 -1.80 27.47
C ALA A 86 6.96 -3.07 26.68
N PHE A 87 7.41 -2.90 25.45
CA PHE A 87 7.95 -4.02 24.67
C PHE A 87 9.08 -3.57 23.75
N LYS A 88 9.87 -4.56 23.33
CA LYS A 88 10.92 -4.38 22.31
C LYS A 88 10.69 -5.39 21.20
N ARG A 89 10.73 -4.93 19.98
CA ARG A 89 10.59 -5.78 18.79
C ARG A 89 11.62 -5.38 17.75
N SER A 90 12.16 -6.38 17.10
CA SER A 90 12.99 -6.19 15.91
C SER A 90 12.39 -6.93 14.74
N PHE A 91 12.43 -6.31 13.58
CA PHE A 91 11.92 -6.84 12.34
C PHE A 91 13.00 -6.69 11.27
N GLU A 92 13.14 -7.72 10.45
CA GLU A 92 14.09 -7.71 9.36
C GLU A 92 13.48 -8.30 8.11
N GLY A 93 13.94 -7.84 6.96
CA GLY A 93 13.45 -8.32 5.69
C GLY A 93 14.39 -8.04 4.53
N VAL A 94 14.28 -8.90 3.54
CA VAL A 94 14.94 -8.72 2.26
C VAL A 94 13.87 -8.40 1.24
N THR A 95 14.04 -7.31 0.51
CA THR A 95 13.23 -6.93 -0.65
C THR A 95 14.08 -6.98 -1.91
N GLY A 96 13.45 -7.10 -3.05
CA GLY A 96 14.17 -7.07 -4.31
C GLY A 96 13.25 -7.16 -5.49
N SER A 97 13.78 -6.87 -6.67
CA SER A 97 13.04 -7.01 -7.92
C SER A 97 13.96 -7.38 -9.07
N ILE A 98 13.38 -8.02 -10.07
CA ILE A 98 13.98 -8.28 -11.38
C ILE A 98 12.96 -7.82 -12.41
N GLY A 99 13.39 -6.92 -13.31
CA GLY A 99 12.59 -6.38 -14.39
C GLY A 99 13.27 -6.51 -15.74
N LEU A 100 12.45 -6.67 -16.75
CA LEU A 100 12.88 -6.56 -18.15
C LEU A 100 11.90 -5.68 -18.92
N ALA A 101 12.44 -4.91 -19.87
CA ALA A 101 11.66 -4.26 -20.91
C ALA A 101 12.28 -4.63 -22.27
N TYR A 102 11.44 -5.05 -23.20
CA TYR A 102 11.87 -5.51 -24.52
C TYR A 102 11.00 -4.90 -25.61
N GLU A 103 11.67 -4.22 -26.56
CA GLU A 103 11.03 -3.74 -27.77
C GLU A 103 10.87 -4.90 -28.75
N ILE A 104 9.68 -5.52 -28.78
CA ILE A 104 9.35 -6.67 -29.64
C ILE A 104 9.36 -6.26 -31.11
N LEU A 105 8.66 -5.18 -31.40
CA LEU A 105 8.58 -4.53 -32.72
C LEU A 105 8.80 -3.02 -32.53
N PRO A 106 9.08 -2.25 -33.59
CA PRO A 106 9.03 -0.80 -33.49
C PRO A 106 7.72 -0.36 -32.85
N ASP A 107 7.81 0.52 -31.85
CA ASP A 107 6.67 1.09 -31.12
C ASP A 107 5.85 0.09 -30.26
N PHE A 108 6.30 -1.18 -30.13
CA PHE A 108 5.65 -2.18 -29.29
C PHE A 108 6.60 -2.75 -28.23
N ASN A 109 6.30 -2.46 -26.97
CA ASN A 109 7.12 -2.82 -25.83
C ASN A 109 6.42 -3.82 -24.90
N LEU A 110 7.18 -4.79 -24.45
CA LEU A 110 6.82 -5.73 -23.36
C LEU A 110 7.61 -5.37 -22.11
N LYS A 111 6.93 -5.27 -20.99
CA LYS A 111 7.55 -5.08 -19.66
C LYS A 111 7.12 -6.21 -18.74
N LEU A 112 8.08 -6.83 -18.07
CA LEU A 112 7.84 -7.84 -17.02
C LEU A 112 8.59 -7.45 -15.77
N ASN A 113 7.96 -7.60 -14.62
CA ASN A 113 8.60 -7.39 -13.34
C ASN A 113 8.17 -8.46 -12.34
N LEU A 114 9.12 -8.94 -11.54
CA LEU A 114 8.88 -9.77 -10.38
C LEU A 114 9.53 -9.11 -9.18
N ALA A 115 8.74 -8.82 -8.15
CA ALA A 115 9.21 -8.13 -6.96
C ALA A 115 8.82 -8.87 -5.68
N ARG A 116 9.69 -8.78 -4.68
CA ARG A 116 9.42 -9.17 -3.31
C ARG A 116 9.40 -7.92 -2.43
N GLY A 117 8.29 -7.71 -1.69
CA GLY A 117 8.11 -6.64 -0.73
C GLY A 117 8.22 -7.11 0.72
N PHE A 118 8.50 -6.19 1.62
CA PHE A 118 8.54 -6.36 3.07
C PHE A 118 7.98 -5.12 3.75
N ARG A 119 7.14 -5.30 4.79
CA ARG A 119 6.63 -4.24 5.65
C ARG A 119 6.63 -4.70 7.10
N ALA A 120 7.38 -4.03 7.94
CA ALA A 120 7.29 -4.24 9.39
C ALA A 120 6.00 -3.62 9.95
N PRO A 121 5.34 -4.24 10.94
CA PRO A 121 4.22 -3.62 11.64
C PRO A 121 4.63 -2.27 12.24
N ASN A 122 3.70 -1.32 12.26
CA ASN A 122 3.90 -0.02 12.87
C ASN A 122 3.48 -0.03 14.36
N ILE A 123 3.73 1.08 15.06
CA ILE A 123 3.44 1.16 16.50
C ILE A 123 1.93 1.06 16.80
N SER A 124 1.06 1.62 15.96
CA SER A 124 -0.40 1.51 16.16
C SER A 124 -0.86 0.07 16.02
N GLU A 125 -0.41 -0.63 14.97
CA GLU A 125 -0.76 -2.04 14.75
C GLU A 125 -0.30 -2.93 15.89
N LEU A 126 0.83 -2.59 16.54
CA LEU A 126 1.38 -3.39 17.63
C LEU A 126 0.78 -3.07 19.00
N SER A 127 0.38 -1.81 19.25
CA SER A 127 0.12 -1.38 20.62
C SER A 127 -0.96 -0.31 20.79
N SER A 128 -1.83 -0.08 19.82
CA SER A 128 -3.00 0.77 20.04
C SER A 128 -3.82 0.25 21.25
N ASN A 129 -4.28 1.15 22.10
CA ASN A 129 -5.21 0.86 23.19
C ASN A 129 -5.99 2.13 23.55
N GLY A 130 -7.08 2.38 22.82
CA GLY A 130 -7.89 3.57 23.05
C GLY A 130 -8.83 3.88 21.90
N VAL A 131 -9.63 4.92 22.09
CA VAL A 131 -10.57 5.41 21.08
C VAL A 131 -9.83 6.19 20.00
N HIS A 132 -10.07 5.84 18.75
CA HIS A 132 -9.65 6.61 17.60
C HIS A 132 -10.79 7.58 17.23
N GLU A 133 -10.67 8.84 17.63
CA GLU A 133 -11.69 9.87 17.49
C GLU A 133 -12.25 10.01 16.06
N GLY A 134 -11.37 9.98 15.05
CA GLY A 134 -11.77 10.14 13.65
C GLY A 134 -12.62 9.01 13.09
N THR A 135 -12.58 7.80 13.68
CA THR A 135 -13.32 6.62 13.22
C THR A 135 -14.35 6.14 14.22
N GLN A 136 -14.37 6.69 15.43
CA GLN A 136 -15.21 6.27 16.56
C GLN A 136 -15.10 4.75 16.81
N ARG A 137 -13.86 4.25 16.90
CA ARG A 137 -13.54 2.85 17.16
C ARG A 137 -12.56 2.77 18.32
N TYR A 138 -12.76 1.79 19.19
CA TYR A 138 -11.72 1.42 20.15
C TYR A 138 -10.73 0.49 19.45
N GLU A 139 -9.49 0.91 19.32
CA GLU A 139 -8.46 0.15 18.62
C GLU A 139 -7.54 -0.58 19.60
N LEU A 140 -7.39 -1.88 19.38
CA LEU A 140 -6.48 -2.76 20.11
C LEU A 140 -5.35 -3.21 19.20
N GLY A 141 -4.13 -2.94 19.61
CA GLY A 141 -2.93 -3.44 18.96
C GLY A 141 -2.68 -4.92 19.23
N ASN A 142 -1.73 -5.48 18.51
CA ASN A 142 -1.32 -6.88 18.68
C ASN A 142 0.19 -7.01 18.55
N THR A 143 0.87 -7.14 19.68
CA THR A 143 2.34 -7.26 19.74
C THR A 143 2.87 -8.54 19.11
N SER A 144 2.03 -9.53 18.78
CA SER A 144 2.42 -10.79 18.15
C SER A 144 2.51 -10.72 16.62
N LEU A 145 2.09 -9.62 16.00
CA LEU A 145 2.09 -9.45 14.55
C LEU A 145 3.47 -9.71 13.94
N LYS A 146 3.46 -10.36 12.79
CA LYS A 146 4.64 -10.63 11.97
C LYS A 146 4.71 -9.64 10.83
N PRO A 147 5.90 -9.41 10.25
CA PRO A 147 6.02 -8.58 9.06
C PRO A 147 5.21 -9.13 7.88
N GLU A 148 4.64 -8.23 7.11
CA GLU A 148 4.09 -8.57 5.80
C GLU A 148 5.21 -8.85 4.80
N ASN A 149 5.00 -9.88 3.99
CA ASN A 149 5.86 -10.20 2.86
C ASN A 149 5.00 -10.39 1.62
N SER A 150 5.35 -9.73 0.55
CA SER A 150 4.60 -9.82 -0.70
C SER A 150 5.46 -10.34 -1.84
N TRP A 151 4.79 -11.01 -2.80
CA TRP A 151 5.31 -11.31 -4.11
C TRP A 151 4.38 -10.69 -5.14
N GLN A 152 4.95 -9.87 -5.99
CA GLN A 152 4.23 -9.18 -7.06
C GLN A 152 4.83 -9.53 -8.40
N PHE A 153 3.95 -9.86 -9.34
CA PHE A 153 4.25 -10.02 -10.75
C PHE A 153 3.48 -8.97 -11.54
N ASP A 154 4.17 -8.28 -12.44
CA ASP A 154 3.60 -7.27 -13.32
C ASP A 154 3.92 -7.61 -14.79
N LEU A 155 2.92 -7.45 -15.66
CA LEU A 155 3.01 -7.52 -17.10
C LEU A 155 2.51 -6.21 -17.69
N GLY A 156 3.33 -5.55 -18.49
CA GLY A 156 2.97 -4.35 -19.26
C GLY A 156 3.18 -4.58 -20.76
N LEU A 157 2.23 -4.10 -21.55
CA LEU A 157 2.31 -4.03 -23.00
C LEU A 157 2.01 -2.59 -23.42
N ASP A 158 2.89 -1.97 -24.15
CA ASP A 158 2.72 -0.61 -24.64
C ASP A 158 2.87 -0.62 -26.18
N TYR A 159 1.92 -0.02 -26.85
CA TYR A 159 1.98 0.26 -28.28
C TYR A 159 1.76 1.74 -28.54
N SER A 160 2.58 2.35 -29.38
CA SER A 160 2.47 3.78 -29.71
C SER A 160 2.74 4.00 -31.20
N SER A 161 1.75 4.52 -31.89
CA SER A 161 1.84 4.96 -33.28
C SER A 161 1.26 6.37 -33.42
N PRO A 162 1.40 7.04 -34.55
CA PRO A 162 0.80 8.36 -34.78
C PRO A 162 -0.75 8.39 -34.65
N ILE A 163 -1.40 7.22 -34.82
CA ILE A 163 -2.87 7.12 -34.82
C ILE A 163 -3.40 6.49 -33.55
N ILE A 164 -2.66 5.56 -32.92
CA ILE A 164 -3.12 4.78 -31.78
C ILE A 164 -2.01 4.69 -30.75
N SER A 165 -2.33 5.03 -29.51
CA SER A 165 -1.57 4.66 -28.32
C SER A 165 -2.39 3.71 -27.48
N ALA A 166 -1.82 2.58 -27.08
CA ALA A 166 -2.49 1.59 -26.25
C ALA A 166 -1.56 1.05 -25.17
N GLU A 167 -2.09 0.88 -23.98
CA GLU A 167 -1.37 0.31 -22.84
C GLU A 167 -2.23 -0.74 -22.18
N LEU A 168 -1.62 -1.88 -21.83
CA LEU A 168 -2.21 -2.92 -20.98
C LEU A 168 -1.25 -3.19 -19.83
N SER A 169 -1.74 -3.08 -18.61
CA SER A 169 -1.02 -3.42 -17.39
C SER A 169 -1.82 -4.46 -16.62
N LEU A 170 -1.19 -5.59 -16.28
CA LEU A 170 -1.76 -6.64 -15.46
C LEU A 170 -0.84 -6.87 -14.26
N PHE A 171 -1.44 -7.10 -13.10
CA PHE A 171 -0.67 -7.41 -11.91
C PHE A 171 -1.29 -8.49 -11.06
N ALA A 172 -0.43 -9.23 -10.37
CA ALA A 172 -0.80 -10.22 -9.36
C ALA A 172 0.09 -10.04 -8.14
N ASN A 173 -0.51 -9.83 -6.98
CA ASN A 173 0.19 -9.67 -5.72
C ASN A 173 -0.36 -10.65 -4.68
N ARG A 174 0.52 -11.43 -4.05
CA ARG A 174 0.22 -12.26 -2.89
C ARG A 174 0.95 -11.70 -1.68
N ILE A 175 0.21 -11.43 -0.60
CA ILE A 175 0.74 -10.86 0.64
C ILE A 175 0.52 -11.89 1.75
N ASN A 176 1.60 -12.34 2.37
CA ASN A 176 1.53 -13.16 3.58
C ASN A 176 1.56 -12.25 4.80
N HIS A 177 0.80 -12.60 5.83
CA HIS A 177 0.63 -11.82 7.05
C HIS A 177 0.12 -10.40 6.80
N TYR A 178 -0.76 -10.20 5.79
CA TYR A 178 -1.44 -8.93 5.56
C TYR A 178 -2.13 -8.46 6.84
N ILE A 179 -1.78 -7.27 7.32
CA ILE A 179 -2.26 -6.72 8.59
C ILE A 179 -3.51 -5.88 8.33
N TYR A 180 -4.55 -6.15 9.08
CA TYR A 180 -5.82 -5.43 9.03
C TYR A 180 -6.44 -5.32 10.41
N SER A 181 -7.44 -4.45 10.55
CA SER A 181 -8.23 -4.29 11.76
C SER A 181 -9.53 -5.07 11.63
N GLU A 182 -9.81 -5.96 12.57
CA GLU A 182 -10.99 -6.80 12.62
C GLU A 182 -11.90 -6.36 13.77
N LYS A 183 -13.21 -6.25 13.48
CA LYS A 183 -14.21 -5.95 14.50
C LYS A 183 -14.35 -7.12 15.45
N LEU A 184 -14.22 -6.86 16.74
CA LEU A 184 -14.43 -7.88 17.76
C LEU A 184 -15.94 -8.14 17.96
N ALA A 185 -16.29 -9.42 18.04
CA ALA A 185 -17.63 -9.88 18.31
C ALA A 185 -17.63 -10.89 19.48
N ASP A 186 -18.71 -10.90 20.25
CA ASP A 186 -18.95 -11.89 21.29
C ASP A 186 -19.44 -13.23 20.72
N GLU A 187 -19.73 -14.20 21.60
CA GLU A 187 -20.23 -15.53 21.23
C GLU A 187 -21.59 -15.50 20.50
N ASN A 188 -22.35 -14.40 20.63
CA ASN A 188 -23.63 -14.19 19.99
C ASN A 188 -23.50 -13.34 18.71
N ASN A 189 -22.27 -13.12 18.24
CA ASN A 189 -21.95 -12.28 17.08
C ASN A 189 -22.37 -10.81 17.26
N GLN A 190 -22.44 -10.33 18.53
CA GLN A 190 -22.67 -8.92 18.82
C GLN A 190 -21.34 -8.18 18.96
N PRO A 191 -21.27 -6.90 18.55
CA PRO A 191 -20.06 -6.12 18.71
C PRO A 191 -19.59 -6.04 20.16
N VAL A 192 -18.33 -6.33 20.42
CA VAL A 192 -17.71 -6.03 21.71
C VAL A 192 -17.57 -4.52 21.84
N LEU A 193 -18.04 -3.95 22.96
CA LEU A 193 -17.89 -2.53 23.27
C LEU A 193 -16.85 -2.37 24.38
N ILE A 194 -15.96 -1.39 24.22
CA ILE A 194 -15.05 -0.89 25.24
C ILE A 194 -15.27 0.62 25.29
N ASP A 195 -15.54 1.17 26.47
CA ASP A 195 -15.90 2.58 26.67
C ASP A 195 -17.05 3.02 25.74
N ASP A 196 -18.12 2.20 25.69
CA ASP A 196 -19.29 2.37 24.81
C ASP A 196 -18.97 2.46 23.30
N THR A 197 -17.75 2.10 22.91
CA THR A 197 -17.27 2.19 21.54
C THR A 197 -16.98 0.80 20.97
N PRO A 198 -17.36 0.50 19.70
CA PRO A 198 -17.07 -0.80 19.08
C PRO A 198 -15.56 -1.07 19.02
N ALA A 199 -15.15 -2.22 19.55
CA ALA A 199 -13.76 -2.63 19.63
C ALA A 199 -13.30 -3.32 18.34
N TYR A 200 -12.09 -2.96 17.91
CA TYR A 200 -11.39 -3.53 16.78
C TYR A 200 -9.97 -3.94 17.19
N GLN A 201 -9.51 -5.07 16.73
CA GLN A 201 -8.16 -5.56 17.02
C GLN A 201 -7.37 -5.73 15.74
N PHE A 202 -6.11 -5.33 15.76
CA PHE A 202 -5.19 -5.62 14.67
C PHE A 202 -4.83 -7.11 14.64
N THR A 203 -5.00 -7.71 13.49
CA THR A 203 -4.72 -9.11 13.21
C THR A 203 -4.04 -9.25 11.84
N SER A 204 -3.69 -10.46 11.45
CA SER A 204 -3.10 -10.71 10.14
C SER A 204 -3.60 -12.00 9.51
N GLY A 205 -3.67 -11.99 8.19
CA GLY A 205 -3.99 -13.14 7.36
C GLY A 205 -3.28 -13.07 6.01
N ASP A 206 -3.49 -14.05 5.15
CA ASP A 206 -2.95 -14.00 3.79
C ASP A 206 -3.93 -13.31 2.85
N ALA A 207 -3.42 -12.46 1.96
CA ALA A 207 -4.21 -11.76 0.96
C ALA A 207 -3.69 -11.98 -0.45
N ARG A 208 -4.59 -11.81 -1.43
CA ARG A 208 -4.27 -11.80 -2.86
C ARG A 208 -4.98 -10.65 -3.53
N ILE A 209 -4.21 -9.90 -4.32
CA ILE A 209 -4.71 -8.78 -5.12
C ILE A 209 -4.37 -9.07 -6.57
N LEU A 210 -5.38 -9.13 -7.43
CA LEU A 210 -5.24 -9.29 -8.88
C LEU A 210 -5.91 -8.11 -9.54
N GLY A 211 -5.32 -7.58 -10.59
CA GLY A 211 -5.95 -6.49 -11.30
C GLY A 211 -5.29 -6.21 -12.64
N GLY A 212 -5.89 -5.27 -13.33
CA GLY A 212 -5.37 -4.77 -14.60
C GLY A 212 -6.03 -3.48 -15.02
N GLU A 213 -5.30 -2.78 -15.86
CA GLU A 213 -5.71 -1.55 -16.49
C GLU A 213 -5.44 -1.65 -17.99
N ALA A 214 -6.36 -1.19 -18.80
CA ALA A 214 -6.19 -1.07 -20.23
C ALA A 214 -6.59 0.34 -20.65
N SER A 215 -5.72 1.00 -21.41
CA SER A 215 -6.02 2.29 -22.02
C SER A 215 -5.79 2.23 -23.52
N ILE A 216 -6.60 2.94 -24.24
CA ILE A 216 -6.43 3.18 -25.66
C ILE A 216 -6.80 4.62 -25.97
N ASP A 217 -5.93 5.31 -26.67
CA ASP A 217 -6.16 6.65 -27.21
C ASP A 217 -5.98 6.60 -28.73
N ILE A 218 -7.03 7.01 -29.46
CA ILE A 218 -7.08 6.97 -30.90
C ILE A 218 -7.17 8.40 -31.46
N HIS A 219 -6.29 8.72 -32.40
CA HIS A 219 -6.20 9.98 -33.11
C HIS A 219 -6.58 9.76 -34.59
N PRO A 220 -7.88 9.55 -34.91
CA PRO A 220 -8.29 9.14 -36.27
C PRO A 220 -8.07 10.23 -37.29
N VAL A 221 -8.10 11.47 -36.89
CA VAL A 221 -7.76 12.67 -37.67
C VAL A 221 -7.06 13.68 -36.75
N GLU A 222 -6.40 14.64 -37.37
CA GLU A 222 -5.75 15.75 -36.67
C GLU A 222 -6.78 16.46 -35.77
N HIS A 223 -6.38 16.77 -34.54
CA HIS A 223 -7.19 17.44 -33.52
C HIS A 223 -8.32 16.63 -32.86
N LEU A 224 -8.59 15.39 -33.28
CA LEU A 224 -9.58 14.52 -32.63
C LEU A 224 -8.92 13.41 -31.83
N HIS A 225 -9.25 13.33 -30.54
CA HIS A 225 -8.79 12.32 -29.59
C HIS A 225 -10.00 11.53 -29.07
N ILE A 226 -9.88 10.22 -29.04
CA ILE A 226 -10.88 9.31 -28.47
C ILE A 226 -10.17 8.40 -27.48
N GLY A 227 -10.32 8.73 -26.20
CA GLY A 227 -9.70 8.01 -25.10
C GLY A 227 -10.65 7.03 -24.43
N ASN A 228 -10.14 5.84 -24.09
CA ASN A 228 -10.83 4.87 -23.27
C ASN A 228 -9.88 4.27 -22.26
N THR A 229 -10.30 4.17 -20.99
CA THR A 229 -9.55 3.52 -19.94
C THR A 229 -10.47 2.59 -19.16
N PHE A 230 -10.05 1.38 -18.94
CA PHE A 230 -10.72 0.39 -18.09
C PHE A 230 -9.80 -0.07 -17.00
N SER A 231 -10.29 -0.12 -15.76
CA SER A 231 -9.56 -0.65 -14.62
C SER A 231 -10.39 -1.64 -13.82
N TYR A 232 -9.74 -2.69 -13.34
CA TYR A 232 -10.34 -3.73 -12.51
C TYR A 232 -9.38 -4.21 -11.45
N VAL A 233 -9.86 -4.34 -10.21
CA VAL A 233 -9.11 -4.92 -9.09
C VAL A 233 -9.98 -5.91 -8.34
N ASN A 234 -9.41 -7.07 -8.01
CA ASN A 234 -10.00 -8.06 -7.13
C ASN A 234 -9.06 -8.32 -5.95
N SER A 235 -9.47 -7.91 -4.77
CA SER A 235 -8.70 -8.03 -3.53
C SER A 235 -9.42 -8.96 -2.57
N VAL A 236 -8.77 -10.06 -2.18
CA VAL A 236 -9.36 -11.05 -1.30
C VAL A 236 -8.39 -11.47 -0.20
N GLN A 237 -8.93 -11.67 0.99
CA GLN A 237 -8.27 -12.40 2.05
C GLN A 237 -8.44 -13.91 1.80
N LEU A 238 -7.34 -14.64 1.88
CA LEU A 238 -7.35 -16.08 1.65
C LEU A 238 -7.82 -16.82 2.92
N HIS A 239 -8.38 -18.00 2.71
CA HIS A 239 -8.86 -18.87 3.79
C HIS A 239 -10.03 -18.30 4.60
N GLN A 240 -10.74 -17.31 4.04
CA GLN A 240 -11.96 -16.76 4.61
C GLN A 240 -13.23 -17.30 3.91
N PRO A 241 -14.38 -17.33 4.60
CA PRO A 241 -15.67 -17.63 4.00
C PRO A 241 -15.98 -16.71 2.81
N SER A 242 -16.76 -17.19 1.85
CA SER A 242 -17.10 -16.45 0.62
C SER A 242 -17.73 -15.08 0.88
N GLU A 243 -18.42 -14.93 2.00
CA GLU A 243 -19.17 -13.73 2.38
C GLU A 243 -18.26 -12.62 2.95
N SER A 244 -17.13 -13.00 3.56
CA SER A 244 -16.21 -12.09 4.26
C SER A 244 -14.82 -11.96 3.64
N LYS A 245 -14.57 -12.66 2.53
CA LYS A 245 -13.23 -12.72 1.91
C LYS A 245 -12.78 -11.43 1.21
N TYR A 246 -13.70 -10.58 0.78
CA TYR A 246 -13.33 -9.37 0.03
C TYR A 246 -12.74 -8.32 0.97
N LEU A 247 -11.57 -7.79 0.59
CA LEU A 247 -10.95 -6.71 1.34
C LEU A 247 -11.77 -5.43 1.18
N PRO A 248 -11.96 -4.67 2.26
CA PRO A 248 -12.66 -3.39 2.22
C PRO A 248 -11.91 -2.39 1.32
N PHE A 249 -12.62 -1.36 0.86
CA PHE A 249 -12.08 -0.28 0.02
C PHE A 249 -11.49 -0.73 -1.33
N THR A 250 -11.80 -1.96 -1.78
CA THR A 250 -11.46 -2.38 -3.14
C THR A 250 -12.28 -1.56 -4.14
N PRO A 251 -11.64 -0.86 -5.10
CA PRO A 251 -12.36 -0.06 -6.10
C PRO A 251 -13.29 -0.93 -6.95
N ALA A 252 -14.44 -0.39 -7.30
CA ALA A 252 -15.30 -1.00 -8.31
C ALA A 252 -14.60 -1.00 -9.69
N PRO A 253 -14.97 -1.92 -10.59
CA PRO A 253 -14.55 -1.82 -11.99
C PRO A 253 -14.93 -0.44 -12.54
N ARG A 254 -14.00 0.19 -13.22
CA ARG A 254 -14.23 1.55 -13.74
C ARG A 254 -13.89 1.64 -15.20
N TRP A 255 -14.80 2.25 -15.96
CA TRP A 255 -14.59 2.56 -17.36
C TRP A 255 -14.77 4.07 -17.60
N VAL A 256 -13.72 4.70 -18.13
CA VAL A 256 -13.73 6.10 -18.54
C VAL A 256 -13.59 6.16 -20.04
N SER A 257 -14.49 6.88 -20.71
CA SER A 257 -14.42 7.15 -22.14
C SER A 257 -14.52 8.64 -22.37
N ASP A 258 -13.67 9.17 -23.25
CA ASP A 258 -13.72 10.57 -23.61
C ASP A 258 -13.48 10.83 -25.10
N VAL A 259 -14.06 11.90 -25.56
CA VAL A 259 -13.83 12.46 -26.89
C VAL A 259 -13.46 13.92 -26.74
N ARG A 260 -12.30 14.29 -27.28
CA ARG A 260 -11.78 15.66 -27.28
C ARG A 260 -11.53 16.11 -28.71
N TYR A 261 -12.07 17.27 -29.06
CA TYR A 261 -11.76 17.95 -30.32
C TYR A 261 -11.12 19.31 -30.05
N GLU A 262 -9.97 19.53 -30.67
CA GLU A 262 -9.17 20.74 -30.52
C GLU A 262 -9.35 21.67 -31.72
N PHE A 263 -9.96 22.84 -31.49
CA PHE A 263 -10.31 23.81 -32.53
C PHE A 263 -9.17 24.73 -32.90
N VAL A 264 -8.29 25.00 -31.95
CA VAL A 264 -7.11 25.90 -32.08
C VAL A 264 -5.93 25.30 -31.37
N CYS A 265 -4.82 25.11 -32.06
CA CYS A 265 -3.59 24.53 -31.51
C CYS A 265 -2.49 25.57 -31.30
N ASP A 266 -2.42 26.62 -32.12
CA ASP A 266 -1.35 27.66 -32.07
C ASP A 266 -1.94 29.05 -32.43
N GLY A 267 -2.97 29.50 -31.74
CA GLY A 267 -3.60 30.78 -32.01
C GLY A 267 -2.93 31.95 -31.28
N LYS A 268 -2.97 33.14 -31.86
CA LYS A 268 -2.41 34.37 -31.26
C LYS A 268 -3.07 34.80 -29.95
N THR A 269 -4.33 34.41 -29.72
CA THR A 269 -5.11 34.82 -28.54
C THR A 269 -5.36 33.62 -27.61
N PHE A 270 -5.49 32.40 -28.17
CA PHE A 270 -5.65 31.16 -27.43
C PHE A 270 -4.64 30.15 -28.01
N ASP A 271 -3.81 29.56 -27.18
CA ASP A 271 -2.85 28.54 -27.61
C ASP A 271 -3.53 27.20 -27.84
N HIS A 272 -4.49 26.83 -26.96
CA HIS A 272 -5.27 25.60 -27.07
C HIS A 272 -6.74 25.87 -26.74
N LEU A 273 -7.64 25.70 -27.71
CA LEU A 273 -9.08 25.74 -27.51
C LEU A 273 -9.68 24.40 -27.89
N PHE A 274 -10.25 23.71 -26.92
CA PHE A 274 -10.84 22.39 -27.14
C PHE A 274 -12.19 22.24 -26.44
N VAL A 275 -12.97 21.25 -26.90
CA VAL A 275 -14.16 20.72 -26.21
C VAL A 275 -13.91 19.26 -25.89
N LYS A 276 -14.19 18.85 -24.66
CA LYS A 276 -14.10 17.48 -24.18
C LYS A 276 -15.44 17.02 -23.62
N LEU A 277 -15.88 15.84 -24.06
CA LEU A 277 -16.97 15.09 -23.44
C LEU A 277 -16.39 13.86 -22.78
N GLN A 278 -16.79 13.58 -21.56
CA GLN A 278 -16.31 12.43 -20.80
C GLN A 278 -17.48 11.69 -20.15
N MET A 279 -17.43 10.37 -20.22
CA MET A 279 -18.30 9.44 -19.52
C MET A 279 -17.44 8.65 -18.49
N ASP A 280 -17.96 8.47 -17.30
CA ASP A 280 -17.36 7.69 -16.23
C ASP A 280 -18.39 6.71 -15.69
N CYS A 281 -18.07 5.42 -15.72
CA CYS A 281 -18.93 4.32 -15.30
C CYS A 281 -18.20 3.46 -14.27
N ASN A 282 -18.86 3.19 -13.13
CA ASN A 282 -18.38 2.33 -12.04
C ASN A 282 -19.35 1.17 -11.80
#